data_4606bf9ac3d676902462ce334a3ee9b4
#
_entry.id   4606bf9ac3d676902462ce334a3ee9b4
#
_cell.length_a   1.000
_cell.length_b   1.000
_cell.length_c   1.000
_cell.angle_alpha   90.00
_cell.angle_beta   90.00
_cell.angle_gamma   90.00
#
_symmetry.space_group_name_H-M   'P 1'
#
loop_
_entity.id
_entity.type
_entity.pdbx_description
1 polymer ?
#
loop_
_entity_poly.entity_id
_entity_poly.type
_entity_poly.pdbx_seq_one_letter_code
_entity_poly.pdbx_strand_id
1 'polypeptide(L)'
;MQSFQNGAPSDNTGQIRRLHPVVMPGNGAVSDRGAVVFAVRDAGPGRLYCRLAGEGGGIAMERTGRLDTLCLSAQRLQAAMRGGKVEYDFYLLQSVHSSFRGQYIRFDPLRGEAICVARPDIAEPFCLTIWETRTPLAVWMSEGALLTAPTLRVQSLRLAQETAKHLSEYKRRGIRCLGVPFDVPCVMTEEQRQSLQMLMECAFVQEQSVLLTLRLHCRTSELCDLCRTAAAWTERGCGGFFVADMRHASHGAMKALHSAVREVSQSALLLGDEFTPLSVLVDGTFDCKMDAGPSEALLDLRWHRDTARFWREFLRAQAWYLPQMRVLLPLICEGDVPDWMYVLQYTLPGTPLITQDQFSGMQSVLGGIRRQYPALSHGRCVLKHAGDGLLIFDRVGIGPSERLRIAVNVSDQQTGCVSLPFAAQDLIGGEIRYGNVTLMPGESAIFRRVKRETDREKE
;
A
#
# COMPACT_ATOMS: atom_id res chain seq x y z
N MET A 1 -28.92 -65.51 -8.63
CA MET A 1 -27.45 -65.27 -8.54
C MET A 1 -27.26 -63.77 -8.57
N GLN A 2 -27.15 -63.17 -7.42
CA GLN A 2 -26.90 -61.74 -7.26
C GLN A 2 -25.41 -61.55 -6.92
N SER A 3 -24.71 -60.83 -7.74
CA SER A 3 -23.32 -60.47 -7.53
C SER A 3 -23.22 -59.24 -6.64
N PHE A 4 -22.64 -59.38 -5.45
CA PHE A 4 -22.24 -58.31 -4.57
C PHE A 4 -21.03 -57.58 -5.18
N GLN A 5 -21.20 -56.32 -5.52
CA GLN A 5 -20.09 -55.41 -5.79
C GLN A 5 -19.64 -54.82 -4.46
N ASN A 6 -18.40 -55.14 -4.09
CA ASN A 6 -17.69 -54.50 -2.98
C ASN A 6 -17.35 -53.07 -3.36
N GLY A 7 -18.03 -52.11 -2.72
CA GLY A 7 -17.61 -50.72 -2.74
C GLY A 7 -16.37 -50.53 -1.88
N ALA A 8 -15.29 -50.13 -2.53
CA ALA A 8 -14.09 -49.69 -1.81
C ALA A 8 -14.40 -48.41 -0.96
N PRO A 9 -13.85 -48.32 0.23
CA PRO A 9 -14.02 -47.08 1.03
C PRO A 9 -13.31 -45.92 0.33
N SER A 10 -14.06 -44.86 0.07
CA SER A 10 -13.52 -43.59 -0.38
C SER A 10 -12.55 -43.05 0.67
N ASP A 11 -11.27 -42.98 0.33
CA ASP A 11 -10.25 -42.26 1.10
C ASP A 11 -10.60 -40.78 1.16
N ASN A 12 -11.34 -40.45 2.18
CA ASN A 12 -11.53 -39.05 2.61
C ASN A 12 -10.29 -38.63 3.40
N THR A 13 -9.11 -38.66 2.78
CA THR A 13 -7.95 -37.93 3.26
C THR A 13 -8.27 -36.45 3.11
N GLY A 14 -8.93 -35.90 4.13
CA GLY A 14 -9.13 -34.47 4.24
C GLY A 14 -7.79 -33.78 4.06
N GLN A 15 -7.58 -33.20 2.90
CA GLN A 15 -6.50 -32.22 2.73
C GLN A 15 -6.67 -31.17 3.80
N ILE A 16 -5.87 -31.26 4.85
CA ILE A 16 -5.68 -30.19 5.81
C ILE A 16 -5.14 -29.03 4.96
N ARG A 17 -6.03 -28.13 4.53
CA ARG A 17 -5.63 -26.87 3.93
C ARG A 17 -4.68 -26.23 4.94
N ARG A 18 -3.40 -26.20 4.62
CA ARG A 18 -2.41 -25.47 5.39
C ARG A 18 -2.89 -24.03 5.41
N LEU A 19 -3.41 -23.59 6.55
CA LEU A 19 -3.79 -22.21 6.76
C LEU A 19 -2.48 -21.40 6.71
N HIS A 20 -2.39 -20.47 5.79
CA HIS A 20 -1.33 -19.49 5.74
C HIS A 20 -1.87 -18.21 6.35
N PRO A 21 -1.71 -18.00 7.66
CA PRO A 21 -2.19 -16.79 8.31
C PRO A 21 -1.41 -15.58 7.79
N VAL A 22 -2.13 -14.52 7.46
CA VAL A 22 -1.49 -13.23 7.18
C VAL A 22 -1.43 -12.46 8.48
N VAL A 23 -0.21 -12.18 8.93
CA VAL A 23 0.07 -11.48 10.18
C VAL A 23 0.53 -10.07 9.91
N MET A 24 0.03 -9.15 10.70
CA MET A 24 0.43 -7.75 10.69
C MET A 24 0.60 -7.25 12.12
N PRO A 25 1.60 -6.41 12.39
CA PRO A 25 2.60 -5.82 11.49
C PRO A 25 3.70 -6.77 11.00
N GLY A 26 3.67 -8.05 11.38
CA GLY A 26 4.73 -8.99 11.06
C GLY A 26 6.08 -8.58 11.68
N ASN A 27 7.17 -8.87 11.00
CA ASN A 27 8.47 -8.28 11.32
C ASN A 27 8.51 -6.88 10.73
N GLY A 28 8.37 -5.86 11.57
CA GLY A 28 8.20 -4.49 11.09
C GLY A 28 8.66 -3.45 12.09
N ALA A 29 8.27 -2.22 11.84
CA ALA A 29 8.49 -1.13 12.77
C ALA A 29 7.23 -0.30 12.92
N VAL A 30 7.09 0.31 14.06
CA VAL A 30 5.97 1.19 14.42
C VAL A 30 6.49 2.45 15.08
N SER A 31 5.72 3.53 14.97
CA SER A 31 6.04 4.78 15.66
C SER A 31 5.88 4.61 17.16
N ASP A 32 6.70 5.32 17.94
CA ASP A 32 6.57 5.48 19.40
C ASP A 32 5.32 6.27 19.81
N ARG A 33 4.58 6.81 18.86
CA ARG A 33 3.36 7.59 19.07
C ARG A 33 2.12 6.88 18.56
N GLY A 34 1.11 6.82 19.40
CA GLY A 34 -0.20 6.30 19.05
C GLY A 34 -0.45 4.86 19.49
N ALA A 35 -1.26 4.16 18.73
CA ALA A 35 -1.65 2.79 18.98
C ALA A 35 -1.21 1.88 17.83
N VAL A 36 -0.78 0.68 18.18
CA VAL A 36 -0.41 -0.38 17.22
C VAL A 36 -1.53 -1.41 17.18
N VAL A 37 -2.01 -1.70 16.00
CA VAL A 37 -3.02 -2.73 15.79
C VAL A 37 -2.32 -4.01 15.33
N PHE A 38 -2.41 -5.07 16.10
CA PHE A 38 -2.05 -6.41 15.69
C PHE A 38 -3.25 -7.06 15.02
N ALA A 39 -3.09 -7.71 13.88
CA ALA A 39 -4.14 -8.47 13.25
C ALA A 39 -3.61 -9.74 12.62
N VAL A 40 -4.46 -10.74 12.64
CA VAL A 40 -4.21 -12.01 11.97
C VAL A 40 -5.43 -12.34 11.13
N ARG A 41 -5.21 -12.50 9.84
CA ARG A 41 -6.23 -12.98 8.91
C ARG A 41 -6.07 -14.49 8.75
N ASP A 42 -7.19 -15.19 8.70
CA ASP A 42 -7.23 -16.63 8.43
C ASP A 42 -6.46 -17.50 9.45
N ALA A 43 -6.46 -17.09 10.71
CA ALA A 43 -5.85 -17.87 11.80
C ALA A 43 -6.51 -19.26 12.01
N GLY A 44 -7.70 -19.48 11.45
CA GLY A 44 -8.49 -20.68 11.65
C GLY A 44 -9.50 -20.58 12.79
N PRO A 45 -10.28 -21.65 13.04
CA PRO A 45 -11.26 -21.66 14.10
C PRO A 45 -10.59 -21.68 15.47
N GLY A 46 -11.18 -20.99 16.45
CA GLY A 46 -10.66 -20.92 17.83
C GLY A 46 -10.51 -19.49 18.33
N ARG A 47 -9.94 -19.33 19.51
CA ARG A 47 -9.67 -18.04 20.13
C ARG A 47 -8.19 -17.71 20.01
N LEU A 48 -7.88 -16.56 19.47
CA LEU A 48 -6.52 -16.09 19.23
C LEU A 48 -6.09 -15.14 20.36
N TYR A 49 -4.85 -15.29 20.79
CA TYR A 49 -4.19 -14.46 21.79
C TYR A 49 -2.88 -13.93 21.22
N CYS A 50 -2.60 -12.66 21.40
CA CYS A 50 -1.28 -12.07 21.15
C CYS A 50 -0.45 -12.18 22.42
N ARG A 51 0.79 -12.66 22.33
CA ARG A 51 1.73 -12.77 23.45
C ARG A 51 2.93 -11.88 23.17
N LEU A 52 3.26 -11.05 24.14
CA LEU A 52 4.48 -10.25 24.12
C LEU A 52 5.57 -10.97 24.93
N ALA A 53 6.80 -11.00 24.44
CA ALA A 53 7.90 -11.63 25.13
C ALA A 53 8.13 -10.96 26.48
N GLY A 54 8.23 -11.78 27.54
CA GLY A 54 8.39 -11.33 28.92
C GLY A 54 7.09 -11.06 29.68
N GLU A 55 5.93 -11.10 29.04
CA GLU A 55 4.64 -11.11 29.71
C GLU A 55 4.18 -12.55 29.99
N GLY A 56 3.66 -12.81 31.18
CA GLY A 56 3.29 -14.18 31.64
C GLY A 56 1.98 -14.71 31.05
N GLY A 57 1.32 -13.97 30.15
CA GLY A 57 0.04 -14.36 29.56
C GLY A 57 -0.19 -13.77 28.18
N GLY A 58 -1.20 -14.30 27.47
CA GLY A 58 -1.64 -13.77 26.19
C GLY A 58 -2.82 -12.80 26.33
N ILE A 59 -2.87 -11.80 25.46
CA ILE A 59 -3.95 -10.82 25.37
C ILE A 59 -4.93 -11.32 24.31
N ALA A 60 -6.20 -11.50 24.68
CA ALA A 60 -7.22 -11.98 23.76
C ALA A 60 -7.46 -10.98 22.62
N MET A 61 -7.55 -11.50 21.41
CA MET A 61 -7.87 -10.71 20.22
C MET A 61 -9.36 -10.75 19.93
N GLU A 62 -9.86 -9.66 19.34
CA GLU A 62 -11.26 -9.55 18.90
C GLU A 62 -11.41 -10.09 17.48
N ARG A 63 -12.37 -10.99 17.26
CA ARG A 63 -12.63 -11.57 15.95
C ARG A 63 -13.77 -10.87 15.24
N THR A 64 -13.52 -10.45 14.00
CA THR A 64 -14.53 -9.94 13.08
C THR A 64 -14.40 -10.69 11.75
N GLY A 65 -15.30 -11.66 11.51
CA GLY A 65 -15.22 -12.54 10.35
C GLY A 65 -13.96 -13.41 10.37
N ARG A 66 -13.09 -13.23 9.36
CA ARG A 66 -11.82 -13.95 9.21
C ARG A 66 -10.62 -13.19 9.79
N LEU A 67 -10.84 -12.05 10.43
CA LEU A 67 -9.82 -11.17 10.96
C LEU A 67 -9.89 -11.10 12.48
N ASP A 68 -8.78 -11.41 13.15
CA ASP A 68 -8.57 -11.21 14.58
C ASP A 68 -7.72 -9.95 14.78
N THR A 69 -8.13 -9.05 15.67
CA THR A 69 -7.44 -7.77 15.91
C THR A 69 -7.22 -7.49 17.39
N LEU A 70 -6.13 -6.79 17.69
CA LEU A 70 -5.80 -6.27 19.01
C LEU A 70 -5.12 -4.91 18.85
N CYS A 71 -5.59 -3.91 19.59
CA CYS A 71 -4.98 -2.57 19.59
C CYS A 71 -4.23 -2.37 20.91
N LEU A 72 -2.93 -2.07 20.83
CA LEU A 72 -2.09 -1.75 21.99
C LEU A 72 -1.50 -0.36 21.87
N SER A 73 -1.40 0.38 22.98
CA SER A 73 -0.70 1.67 22.97
C SER A 73 0.80 1.48 22.80
N ALA A 74 1.46 2.44 22.16
CA ALA A 74 2.91 2.43 22.01
C ALA A 74 3.62 2.38 23.37
N GLN A 75 3.10 3.03 24.41
CA GLN A 75 3.62 2.96 25.78
C GLN A 75 3.65 1.53 26.34
N ARG A 76 2.58 0.75 26.06
CA ARG A 76 2.54 -0.65 26.50
C ARG A 76 3.58 -1.51 25.78
N LEU A 77 3.79 -1.26 24.50
CA LEU A 77 4.81 -1.93 23.72
C LEU A 77 6.22 -1.54 24.17
N GLN A 78 6.45 -0.27 24.52
CA GLN A 78 7.71 0.19 25.10
C GLN A 78 8.03 -0.51 26.41
N ALA A 79 7.04 -0.80 27.25
CA ALA A 79 7.23 -1.55 28.49
C ALA A 79 7.66 -3.02 28.24
N ALA A 80 7.27 -3.61 27.12
CA ALA A 80 7.67 -4.95 26.68
C ALA A 80 8.97 -4.97 25.85
N MET A 81 9.56 -3.80 25.57
CA MET A 81 10.72 -3.65 24.69
C MET A 81 12.00 -4.16 25.37
N ARG A 82 12.76 -4.96 24.62
CA ARG A 82 14.10 -5.41 24.99
C ARG A 82 15.08 -5.12 23.85
N GLY A 83 16.14 -4.37 24.12
CA GLY A 83 17.15 -4.03 23.12
C GLY A 83 16.60 -3.27 21.90
N GLY A 84 15.61 -2.39 22.10
CA GLY A 84 14.98 -1.63 21.02
C GLY A 84 13.93 -2.39 20.19
N LYS A 85 13.61 -3.63 20.58
CA LYS A 85 12.69 -4.50 19.85
C LYS A 85 11.64 -5.10 20.78
N VAL A 86 10.44 -5.34 20.25
CA VAL A 86 9.38 -6.09 20.90
C VAL A 86 9.21 -7.40 20.15
N GLU A 87 9.47 -8.50 20.83
CA GLU A 87 9.19 -9.83 20.31
C GLU A 87 7.77 -10.24 20.67
N TYR A 88 7.04 -10.81 19.74
CA TYR A 88 5.68 -11.27 19.95
C TYR A 88 5.34 -12.47 19.07
N ASP A 89 4.35 -13.23 19.48
CA ASP A 89 3.73 -14.28 18.68
C ASP A 89 2.22 -14.37 18.98
N PHE A 90 1.54 -15.25 18.27
CA PHE A 90 0.15 -15.50 18.53
C PHE A 90 -0.06 -16.96 18.94
N TYR A 91 -1.01 -17.15 19.85
CA TYR A 91 -1.40 -18.46 20.31
C TYR A 91 -2.88 -18.68 20.00
N LEU A 92 -3.16 -19.66 19.14
CA LEU A 92 -4.50 -20.07 18.75
C LEU A 92 -4.95 -21.25 19.62
N LEU A 93 -5.98 -21.04 20.42
CA LEU A 93 -6.61 -22.06 21.24
C LEU A 93 -7.84 -22.60 20.53
N GLN A 94 -7.81 -23.87 20.14
CA GLN A 94 -8.90 -24.55 19.45
C GLN A 94 -9.55 -25.58 20.39
N SER A 95 -10.87 -25.63 20.40
CA SER A 95 -11.62 -26.72 21.04
C SER A 95 -11.83 -27.83 20.02
N VAL A 96 -11.31 -29.02 20.29
CA VAL A 96 -11.45 -30.20 19.42
C VAL A 96 -11.94 -31.37 20.28
N HIS A 97 -13.18 -31.81 20.07
CA HIS A 97 -13.77 -32.98 20.75
C HIS A 97 -13.50 -33.04 22.28
N SER A 98 -13.95 -32.03 23.02
CA SER A 98 -13.78 -31.88 24.48
C SER A 98 -12.31 -31.72 24.97
N SER A 99 -11.36 -31.57 24.07
CA SER A 99 -9.97 -31.23 24.40
C SER A 99 -9.58 -29.86 23.79
N PHE A 100 -8.57 -29.22 24.38
CA PHE A 100 -8.02 -28.00 23.83
C PHE A 100 -6.67 -28.30 23.15
N ARG A 101 -6.53 -27.81 21.92
CA ARG A 101 -5.25 -27.83 21.21
C ARG A 101 -4.78 -26.40 21.00
N GLY A 102 -3.54 -26.14 21.38
CA GLY A 102 -2.88 -24.86 21.13
C GLY A 102 -1.94 -24.96 19.93
N GLN A 103 -1.94 -23.91 19.12
CA GLN A 103 -0.99 -23.73 18.04
C GLN A 103 -0.41 -22.32 18.13
N TYR A 104 0.82 -22.17 17.69
CA TYR A 104 1.49 -20.87 17.63
C TYR A 104 1.53 -20.41 16.19
N ILE A 105 1.28 -19.11 15.98
CA ILE A 105 1.54 -18.45 14.71
C ILE A 105 2.83 -17.66 14.89
N ARG A 106 3.85 -18.03 14.16
CA ARG A 106 5.21 -17.50 14.25
C ARG A 106 5.81 -17.24 12.88
N PHE A 107 6.93 -16.58 12.87
CA PHE A 107 7.65 -16.22 11.66
C PHE A 107 8.60 -17.34 11.22
N ASP A 108 8.51 -17.71 9.92
CA ASP A 108 9.48 -18.59 9.28
C ASP A 108 10.52 -17.73 8.54
N PRO A 109 11.75 -17.60 9.05
CA PRO A 109 12.76 -16.75 8.44
C PRO A 109 13.25 -17.28 7.09
N LEU A 110 13.07 -18.57 6.79
CA LEU A 110 13.46 -19.16 5.51
C LEU A 110 12.48 -18.81 4.40
N ARG A 111 11.21 -18.66 4.75
CA ARG A 111 10.13 -18.33 3.80
C ARG A 111 9.71 -16.88 3.85
N GLY A 112 10.06 -16.16 4.93
CA GLY A 112 9.65 -14.78 5.13
C GLY A 112 8.16 -14.61 5.45
N GLU A 113 7.47 -15.66 5.89
CA GLU A 113 6.02 -15.68 6.09
C GLU A 113 5.61 -16.19 7.48
N ALA A 114 4.35 -15.96 7.84
CA ALA A 114 3.75 -16.51 9.04
C ALA A 114 3.36 -17.98 8.84
N ILE A 115 3.70 -18.82 9.80
CA ILE A 115 3.34 -20.24 9.80
C ILE A 115 2.68 -20.66 11.12
N CYS A 116 1.81 -21.69 11.04
CA CYS A 116 1.25 -22.34 12.22
C CYS A 116 2.12 -23.50 12.64
N VAL A 117 2.57 -23.49 13.91
CA VAL A 117 3.40 -24.54 14.49
C VAL A 117 2.82 -25.04 15.81
N ALA A 118 3.02 -26.33 16.09
CA ALA A 118 2.53 -26.95 17.32
C ALA A 118 3.38 -26.54 18.55
N ARG A 119 4.64 -26.21 18.32
CA ARG A 119 5.61 -25.84 19.38
C ARG A 119 6.33 -24.54 19.01
N PRO A 120 6.64 -23.69 20.01
CA PRO A 120 7.24 -22.38 19.74
C PRO A 120 8.71 -22.43 19.31
N ASP A 121 9.40 -23.55 19.55
CA ASP A 121 10.81 -23.75 19.18
C ASP A 121 11.03 -24.04 17.68
N ILE A 122 9.96 -24.28 16.92
CA ILE A 122 10.04 -24.62 15.47
C ILE A 122 10.22 -23.37 14.59
N ALA A 123 9.80 -22.21 15.06
CA ALA A 123 9.81 -20.96 14.29
C ALA A 123 10.15 -19.78 15.21
N GLU A 124 10.53 -18.64 14.64
CA GLU A 124 10.91 -17.45 15.41
C GLU A 124 9.68 -16.62 15.81
N PRO A 125 9.74 -15.86 16.92
CA PRO A 125 8.75 -14.84 17.20
C PRO A 125 8.81 -13.75 16.12
N PHE A 126 7.70 -13.02 15.93
CA PHE A 126 7.76 -11.78 15.18
C PHE A 126 8.52 -10.73 15.97
N CYS A 127 9.23 -9.88 15.26
CA CYS A 127 10.04 -8.83 15.87
C CYS A 127 9.57 -7.45 15.37
N LEU A 128 9.16 -6.61 16.31
CA LEU A 128 8.70 -5.26 16.05
C LEU A 128 9.73 -4.24 16.55
N THR A 129 10.18 -3.34 15.69
CA THR A 129 11.05 -2.24 16.07
C THR A 129 10.20 -1.00 16.36
N ILE A 130 10.44 -0.35 17.50
CA ILE A 130 9.78 0.92 17.83
C ILE A 130 10.71 2.07 17.44
N TRP A 131 10.22 2.93 16.55
CA TRP A 131 10.95 4.08 16.08
C TRP A 131 10.71 5.29 16.98
N GLU A 132 11.78 5.91 17.42
CA GLU A 132 11.68 7.27 17.92
C GLU A 132 11.40 8.22 16.75
N THR A 133 10.35 9.00 16.85
CA THR A 133 9.89 9.98 15.83
C THR A 133 10.88 11.13 15.60
N ARG A 134 12.13 11.01 16.01
CA ARG A 134 13.18 12.01 15.84
C ARG A 134 13.96 11.91 14.55
N THR A 135 13.78 10.85 13.76
CA THR A 135 14.46 10.74 12.47
C THR A 135 13.89 11.77 11.51
N PRO A 136 14.72 12.63 10.91
CA PRO A 136 14.21 13.79 10.18
C PRO A 136 13.37 13.35 8.99
N LEU A 137 12.10 13.66 9.02
CA LEU A 137 11.21 13.72 7.86
C LEU A 137 11.84 14.49 6.66
N ALA A 138 12.87 15.31 6.92
CA ALA A 138 13.48 16.19 5.96
C ALA A 138 14.21 15.48 4.81
N VAL A 139 14.90 14.36 5.06
CA VAL A 139 15.62 13.63 4.01
C VAL A 139 14.63 12.91 3.10
N TRP A 140 13.58 12.34 3.67
CA TRP A 140 12.51 11.68 2.91
C TRP A 140 11.60 12.65 2.16
N MET A 141 11.48 13.90 2.57
CA MET A 141 10.63 14.90 1.90
C MET A 141 11.20 15.38 0.56
N SER A 142 12.51 15.52 0.42
CA SER A 142 13.12 15.92 -0.86
C SER A 142 13.14 14.76 -1.88
N GLU A 143 13.43 13.55 -1.43
CA GLU A 143 13.40 12.34 -2.25
C GLU A 143 11.97 11.80 -2.44
N GLY A 144 11.10 12.02 -1.47
CA GLY A 144 9.69 11.60 -1.48
C GLY A 144 8.82 12.32 -2.50
N ALA A 145 9.27 13.40 -3.13
CA ALA A 145 8.48 14.12 -4.14
C ALA A 145 8.12 13.25 -5.35
N LEU A 146 8.99 12.33 -5.75
CA LEU A 146 8.72 11.37 -6.83
C LEU A 146 7.69 10.32 -6.39
N LEU A 147 7.79 9.83 -5.13
CA LEU A 147 6.91 8.78 -4.61
C LEU A 147 5.52 9.30 -4.18
N THR A 148 5.33 10.61 -4.08
CA THR A 148 4.03 11.21 -3.78
C THR A 148 3.22 11.57 -5.02
N ALA A 149 3.90 11.72 -6.15
CA ALA A 149 3.26 11.99 -7.42
C ALA A 149 2.71 10.69 -8.04
N PRO A 150 1.59 10.77 -8.78
CA PRO A 150 1.07 9.62 -9.50
C PRO A 150 2.14 9.01 -10.42
N THR A 151 2.25 7.69 -10.40
CA THR A 151 3.15 6.92 -11.27
C THR A 151 2.37 6.35 -12.45
N LEU A 152 2.80 6.66 -13.66
CA LEU A 152 2.20 6.14 -14.89
C LEU A 152 2.94 4.88 -15.32
N ARG A 153 2.24 3.75 -15.40
CA ARG A 153 2.76 2.51 -15.96
C ARG A 153 2.55 2.48 -17.47
N VAL A 154 3.64 2.50 -18.23
CA VAL A 154 3.67 2.34 -19.68
C VAL A 154 3.40 0.88 -20.03
N GLN A 155 2.55 0.62 -21.03
CA GLN A 155 2.10 -0.75 -21.34
C GLN A 155 3.15 -1.57 -22.11
N SER A 156 4.01 -0.94 -22.89
CA SER A 156 5.04 -1.64 -23.65
C SER A 156 6.23 -0.77 -24.01
N LEU A 157 7.37 -1.41 -24.26
CA LEU A 157 8.58 -0.75 -24.72
C LEU A 157 8.39 -0.07 -26.09
N ARG A 158 7.53 -0.61 -26.94
CA ARG A 158 7.16 -0.03 -28.25
C ARG A 158 6.60 1.37 -28.15
N LEU A 159 5.93 1.67 -27.04
CA LEU A 159 5.35 2.98 -26.74
C LEU A 159 6.37 3.96 -26.14
N ALA A 160 7.62 3.58 -25.89
CA ALA A 160 8.60 4.47 -25.29
C ALA A 160 8.84 5.73 -26.12
N GLN A 161 8.92 5.60 -27.45
CA GLN A 161 9.09 6.74 -28.36
C GLN A 161 7.86 7.65 -28.38
N GLU A 162 6.67 7.08 -28.37
CA GLU A 162 5.42 7.85 -28.29
C GLU A 162 5.27 8.48 -26.91
N THR A 163 5.61 7.76 -25.84
CA THR A 163 5.64 8.28 -24.48
C THR A 163 6.55 9.50 -24.35
N ALA A 164 7.72 9.48 -24.99
CA ALA A 164 8.64 10.62 -24.99
C ALA A 164 8.02 11.91 -25.55
N LYS A 165 7.11 11.81 -26.52
CA LYS A 165 6.39 12.96 -27.09
C LYS A 165 5.40 13.58 -26.12
N HIS A 166 4.89 12.80 -25.16
CA HIS A 166 3.85 13.22 -24.21
C HIS A 166 4.38 13.58 -22.81
N LEU A 167 5.69 13.53 -22.57
CA LEU A 167 6.28 13.75 -21.24
C LEU A 167 5.90 15.10 -20.64
N SER A 168 5.93 16.18 -21.41
CA SER A 168 5.53 17.51 -20.94
C SER A 168 4.06 17.59 -20.54
N GLU A 169 3.20 16.86 -21.24
CA GLU A 169 1.79 16.73 -20.89
C GLU A 169 1.62 15.94 -19.60
N TYR A 170 2.28 14.79 -19.46
CA TYR A 170 2.26 13.99 -18.24
C TYR A 170 2.76 14.79 -17.04
N LYS A 171 3.84 15.59 -17.19
CA LYS A 171 4.33 16.48 -16.13
C LYS A 171 3.25 17.48 -15.70
N ARG A 172 2.58 18.14 -16.66
CA ARG A 172 1.47 19.07 -16.35
C ARG A 172 0.33 18.40 -15.59
N ARG A 173 0.05 17.14 -15.88
CA ARG A 173 -0.96 16.31 -15.22
C ARG A 173 -0.47 15.69 -13.90
N GLY A 174 0.70 16.08 -13.40
CA GLY A 174 1.23 15.67 -12.10
C GLY A 174 2.03 14.37 -12.11
N ILE A 175 2.21 13.70 -13.25
CA ILE A 175 3.03 12.49 -13.36
C ILE A 175 4.51 12.86 -13.26
N ARG A 176 5.21 12.26 -12.29
CA ARG A 176 6.65 12.44 -12.07
C ARG A 176 7.45 11.17 -12.29
N CYS A 177 6.79 10.03 -12.37
CA CYS A 177 7.42 8.73 -12.47
C CYS A 177 6.75 7.90 -13.55
N LEU A 178 7.53 7.27 -14.40
CA LEU A 178 7.09 6.42 -15.52
C LEU A 178 7.62 5.01 -15.30
N GLY A 179 6.72 4.05 -15.12
CA GLY A 179 7.08 2.62 -15.00
C GLY A 179 7.07 1.96 -16.38
N VAL A 180 8.22 1.53 -16.87
CA VAL A 180 8.34 0.81 -18.14
C VAL A 180 8.42 -0.69 -17.86
N PRO A 181 7.54 -1.53 -18.46
CA PRO A 181 7.52 -2.96 -18.28
C PRO A 181 8.66 -3.60 -19.07
N PHE A 182 9.86 -3.41 -18.60
CA PHE A 182 11.05 -3.98 -19.17
C PHE A 182 11.70 -4.92 -18.16
N ASP A 183 11.57 -6.21 -18.39
CA ASP A 183 12.14 -7.22 -17.53
C ASP A 183 13.67 -7.28 -17.72
N VAL A 184 14.41 -6.90 -16.72
CA VAL A 184 15.86 -7.05 -16.66
C VAL A 184 16.19 -8.41 -16.01
N PRO A 185 17.12 -9.22 -16.53
CA PRO A 185 17.87 -9.07 -17.78
C PRO A 185 17.08 -9.56 -18.99
N CYS A 186 16.83 -8.71 -19.93
CA CYS A 186 16.24 -9.05 -21.20
C CYS A 186 17.27 -8.81 -22.33
N VAL A 187 17.30 -9.71 -23.30
CA VAL A 187 18.07 -9.49 -24.52
C VAL A 187 17.37 -8.41 -25.33
N MET A 188 17.93 -7.22 -25.31
CA MET A 188 17.44 -6.08 -26.10
C MET A 188 18.15 -5.98 -27.42
N THR A 189 17.37 -5.59 -28.45
CA THR A 189 17.99 -5.08 -29.69
C THR A 189 18.63 -3.73 -29.43
N GLU A 190 19.57 -3.32 -30.25
CA GLU A 190 20.23 -2.01 -30.13
C GLU A 190 19.21 -0.88 -30.29
N GLU A 191 18.24 -1.02 -31.19
CA GLU A 191 17.16 -0.05 -31.41
C GLU A 191 16.28 0.12 -30.12
N GLN A 192 15.95 -0.98 -29.45
CA GLN A 192 15.19 -0.93 -28.19
C GLN A 192 16.00 -0.22 -27.09
N ARG A 193 17.29 -0.49 -27.01
CA ARG A 193 18.19 0.15 -26.04
C ARG A 193 18.27 1.66 -26.29
N GLN A 194 18.46 2.08 -27.55
CA GLN A 194 18.50 3.50 -27.93
C GLN A 194 17.15 4.19 -27.64
N SER A 195 16.04 3.55 -27.95
CA SER A 195 14.71 4.10 -27.67
C SER A 195 14.48 4.32 -26.18
N LEU A 196 14.91 3.38 -25.34
CA LEU A 196 14.79 3.49 -23.90
C LEU A 196 15.74 4.56 -23.33
N GLN A 197 16.96 4.63 -23.84
CA GLN A 197 17.92 5.67 -23.49
C GLN A 197 17.37 7.07 -23.83
N MET A 198 16.83 7.25 -25.02
CA MET A 198 16.17 8.50 -25.43
C MET A 198 15.01 8.87 -24.51
N LEU A 199 14.17 7.89 -24.11
CA LEU A 199 13.08 8.14 -23.18
C LEU A 199 13.61 8.64 -21.82
N MET A 200 14.65 8.02 -21.30
CA MET A 200 15.27 8.42 -20.01
C MET A 200 15.86 9.84 -20.09
N GLU A 201 16.54 10.16 -21.17
CA GLU A 201 17.10 11.50 -21.40
C GLU A 201 16.02 12.58 -21.52
N CYS A 202 14.96 12.30 -22.30
CA CYS A 202 13.82 13.20 -22.41
C CYS A 202 13.07 13.36 -21.07
N ALA A 203 12.91 12.29 -20.31
CA ALA A 203 12.28 12.32 -19.01
C ALA A 203 13.11 13.14 -18.00
N PHE A 204 14.41 12.96 -18.00
CA PHE A 204 15.32 13.73 -17.16
C PHE A 204 15.19 15.24 -17.39
N VAL A 205 15.16 15.68 -18.65
CA VAL A 205 14.93 17.10 -19.02
C VAL A 205 13.58 17.62 -18.48
N GLN A 206 12.58 16.74 -18.38
CA GLN A 206 11.26 17.07 -17.83
C GLN A 206 11.18 16.90 -16.31
N GLU A 207 12.27 16.62 -15.61
CA GLU A 207 12.30 16.29 -14.16
C GLU A 207 11.37 15.11 -13.81
N GLN A 208 11.34 14.11 -14.68
CA GLN A 208 10.61 12.87 -14.51
C GLN A 208 11.60 11.71 -14.42
N SER A 209 11.25 10.69 -13.64
CA SER A 209 12.04 9.46 -13.52
C SER A 209 11.45 8.34 -14.34
N VAL A 210 12.31 7.54 -14.96
CA VAL A 210 11.93 6.29 -15.63
C VAL A 210 12.36 5.12 -14.74
N LEU A 211 11.40 4.24 -14.43
CA LEU A 211 11.63 3.01 -13.66
C LEU A 211 11.51 1.81 -14.58
N LEU A 212 12.44 0.90 -14.48
CA LEU A 212 12.44 -0.37 -15.21
C LEU A 212 11.87 -1.49 -14.33
N THR A 213 11.32 -2.53 -14.94
CA THR A 213 10.87 -3.71 -14.19
C THR A 213 12.03 -4.69 -14.02
N LEU A 214 12.15 -5.27 -12.84
CA LEU A 214 13.16 -6.22 -12.43
C LEU A 214 12.49 -7.42 -11.78
N ARG A 215 12.90 -8.66 -12.12
CA ARG A 215 12.39 -9.87 -11.46
C ARG A 215 13.46 -10.46 -10.55
N LEU A 216 13.15 -10.56 -9.26
CA LEU A 216 14.10 -11.02 -8.24
C LEU A 216 13.86 -12.50 -7.85
N HIS A 217 13.61 -13.37 -8.84
CA HIS A 217 13.44 -14.81 -8.61
C HIS A 217 14.72 -15.61 -8.83
N CYS A 218 15.88 -15.02 -8.60
CA CYS A 218 17.15 -15.51 -9.08
C CYS A 218 17.74 -16.62 -8.24
N ARG A 219 18.36 -17.60 -8.92
CA ARG A 219 19.39 -18.44 -8.32
C ARG A 219 20.60 -17.58 -7.98
N THR A 220 21.39 -18.01 -7.00
CA THR A 220 22.55 -17.20 -6.51
C THR A 220 23.51 -16.80 -7.62
N SER A 221 23.70 -17.65 -8.66
CA SER A 221 24.54 -17.34 -9.83
C SER A 221 23.97 -16.21 -10.71
N GLU A 222 22.66 -16.09 -10.78
CA GLU A 222 21.98 -15.07 -11.61
C GLU A 222 21.89 -13.72 -10.88
N LEU A 223 21.94 -13.73 -9.54
CA LEU A 223 21.84 -12.51 -8.73
C LEU A 223 22.97 -11.53 -9.02
N CYS A 224 24.20 -12.00 -9.19
CA CYS A 224 25.35 -11.14 -9.51
C CYS A 224 25.17 -10.43 -10.85
N ASP A 225 24.67 -11.15 -11.86
CA ASP A 225 24.40 -10.60 -13.18
C ASP A 225 23.24 -9.61 -13.15
N LEU A 226 22.20 -9.90 -12.39
CA LEU A 226 21.08 -9.01 -12.17
C LEU A 226 21.51 -7.70 -11.49
N CYS A 227 22.28 -7.79 -10.41
CA CYS A 227 22.82 -6.62 -9.70
C CYS A 227 23.72 -5.77 -10.63
N ARG A 228 24.60 -6.41 -11.41
CA ARG A 228 25.46 -5.73 -12.39
C ARG A 228 24.65 -5.03 -13.47
N THR A 229 23.61 -5.69 -13.96
CA THR A 229 22.71 -5.12 -14.98
C THR A 229 21.90 -3.94 -14.42
N ALA A 230 21.40 -4.06 -13.20
CA ALA A 230 20.70 -2.97 -12.52
C ALA A 230 21.63 -1.75 -12.31
N ALA A 231 22.86 -1.97 -11.84
CA ALA A 231 23.88 -0.92 -11.70
C ALA A 231 24.13 -0.22 -13.05
N ALA A 232 24.36 -0.99 -14.12
CA ALA A 232 24.64 -0.44 -15.46
C ALA A 232 23.46 0.39 -16.02
N TRP A 233 22.20 0.02 -15.74
CA TRP A 233 21.05 0.85 -16.13
C TRP A 233 20.93 2.10 -15.26
N THR A 234 21.28 2.01 -13.98
CA THR A 234 21.33 3.18 -13.09
C THR A 234 22.39 4.19 -13.57
N GLU A 235 23.56 3.73 -13.98
CA GLU A 235 24.62 4.57 -14.60
C GLU A 235 24.13 5.30 -15.87
N ARG A 236 23.23 4.68 -16.63
CA ARG A 236 22.62 5.28 -17.83
C ARG A 236 21.46 6.23 -17.53
N GLY A 237 21.18 6.53 -16.27
CA GLY A 237 20.14 7.49 -15.87
C GLY A 237 18.78 6.87 -15.57
N CYS A 238 18.69 5.54 -15.41
CA CYS A 238 17.47 4.92 -14.87
C CYS A 238 17.19 5.44 -13.46
N GLY A 239 15.98 5.94 -13.24
CA GLY A 239 15.56 6.49 -11.96
C GLY A 239 15.27 5.44 -10.89
N GLY A 240 15.29 4.14 -11.24
CA GLY A 240 15.07 3.04 -10.31
C GLY A 240 14.33 1.86 -10.92
N PHE A 241 13.83 0.98 -10.05
CA PHE A 241 13.26 -0.29 -10.49
C PHE A 241 11.95 -0.63 -9.79
N PHE A 242 10.99 -1.16 -10.56
CA PHE A 242 9.91 -1.99 -10.04
C PHE A 242 10.44 -3.41 -9.90
N VAL A 243 10.50 -3.92 -8.68
CA VAL A 243 11.01 -5.27 -8.39
C VAL A 243 9.82 -6.21 -8.18
N ALA A 244 9.67 -7.15 -9.09
CA ALA A 244 8.61 -8.16 -9.07
C ALA A 244 9.14 -9.50 -8.57
N ASP A 245 8.23 -10.42 -8.29
CA ASP A 245 8.48 -11.78 -7.78
C ASP A 245 9.13 -11.81 -6.39
N MET A 246 8.86 -10.79 -5.58
CA MET A 246 9.40 -10.63 -4.23
C MET A 246 9.03 -11.77 -3.27
N ARG A 247 7.98 -12.53 -3.57
CA ARG A 247 7.56 -13.70 -2.78
C ARG A 247 8.69 -14.72 -2.62
N HIS A 248 9.54 -14.85 -3.62
CA HIS A 248 10.61 -15.85 -3.68
C HIS A 248 12.00 -15.26 -3.43
N ALA A 249 12.09 -13.96 -3.22
CA ALA A 249 13.35 -13.27 -3.00
C ALA A 249 13.81 -13.41 -1.54
N SER A 250 15.07 -13.78 -1.35
CA SER A 250 15.69 -13.76 -0.03
C SER A 250 16.01 -12.32 0.41
N HIS A 251 16.03 -12.07 1.72
CA HIS A 251 16.44 -10.78 2.27
C HIS A 251 17.86 -10.38 1.83
N GLY A 252 18.76 -11.36 1.73
CA GLY A 252 20.13 -11.14 1.21
C GLY A 252 20.14 -10.70 -0.25
N ALA A 253 19.28 -11.25 -1.11
CA ALA A 253 19.17 -10.82 -2.50
C ALA A 253 18.62 -9.39 -2.61
N MET A 254 17.63 -9.03 -1.78
CA MET A 254 17.08 -7.67 -1.73
C MET A 254 18.15 -6.65 -1.32
N LYS A 255 18.96 -6.96 -0.31
CA LYS A 255 20.07 -6.11 0.13
C LYS A 255 21.19 -6.00 -0.91
N ALA A 256 21.52 -7.10 -1.57
CA ALA A 256 22.53 -7.08 -2.65
C ALA A 256 22.09 -6.17 -3.80
N LEU A 257 20.84 -6.28 -4.23
CA LEU A 257 20.28 -5.39 -5.25
C LEU A 257 20.29 -3.92 -4.78
N HIS A 258 19.84 -3.65 -3.55
CA HIS A 258 19.87 -2.31 -2.97
C HIS A 258 21.30 -1.74 -3.00
N SER A 259 22.29 -2.47 -2.51
CA SER A 259 23.67 -2.01 -2.49
C SER A 259 24.18 -1.71 -3.90
N ALA A 260 23.96 -2.62 -4.86
CA ALA A 260 24.41 -2.43 -6.24
C ALA A 260 23.80 -1.18 -6.91
N VAL A 261 22.54 -0.89 -6.65
CA VAL A 261 21.84 0.29 -7.21
C VAL A 261 22.30 1.58 -6.49
N ARG A 262 22.36 1.55 -5.14
CA ARG A 262 22.69 2.71 -4.31
C ARG A 262 24.16 3.13 -4.38
N GLU A 263 25.06 2.21 -4.69
CA GLU A 263 26.47 2.54 -4.96
C GLU A 263 26.62 3.43 -6.20
N VAL A 264 25.73 3.27 -7.19
CA VAL A 264 25.71 4.10 -8.40
C VAL A 264 24.94 5.39 -8.18
N SER A 265 23.75 5.31 -7.59
CA SER A 265 22.88 6.47 -7.35
C SER A 265 22.08 6.33 -6.06
N GLN A 266 22.33 7.24 -5.12
CA GLN A 266 21.62 7.30 -3.86
C GLN A 266 20.13 7.68 -4.02
N SER A 267 19.75 8.31 -5.12
CA SER A 267 18.38 8.72 -5.42
C SER A 267 17.58 7.73 -6.26
N ALA A 268 18.22 6.65 -6.75
CA ALA A 268 17.51 5.63 -7.53
C ALA A 268 16.50 4.88 -6.66
N LEU A 269 15.26 4.77 -7.14
CA LEU A 269 14.16 4.19 -6.38
C LEU A 269 14.08 2.66 -6.51
N LEU A 270 13.80 1.98 -5.40
CA LEU A 270 13.46 0.56 -5.39
C LEU A 270 12.03 0.38 -4.88
N LEU A 271 11.16 -0.05 -5.77
CA LEU A 271 9.75 -0.28 -5.50
C LEU A 271 9.45 -1.76 -5.65
N GLY A 272 8.93 -2.38 -4.61
CA GLY A 272 8.60 -3.80 -4.65
C GLY A 272 7.14 -4.06 -5.00
N ASP A 273 6.83 -5.30 -5.34
CA ASP A 273 5.46 -5.77 -5.57
C ASP A 273 4.68 -5.94 -4.25
N GLU A 274 3.46 -6.48 -4.34
CA GLU A 274 2.59 -6.72 -3.18
C GLU A 274 3.17 -7.68 -2.15
N PHE A 275 4.08 -8.56 -2.54
CA PHE A 275 4.73 -9.54 -1.66
C PHE A 275 5.96 -9.00 -0.95
N THR A 276 6.32 -7.73 -1.18
CA THR A 276 7.46 -7.08 -0.53
C THR A 276 7.30 -7.10 0.98
N PRO A 277 8.24 -7.68 1.73
CA PRO A 277 8.19 -7.70 3.18
C PRO A 277 8.25 -6.28 3.77
N LEU A 278 7.47 -6.02 4.81
CA LEU A 278 7.52 -4.71 5.49
C LEU A 278 8.89 -4.41 6.10
N SER A 279 9.65 -5.45 6.49
CA SER A 279 11.00 -5.30 7.05
C SER A 279 11.96 -4.54 6.13
N VAL A 280 11.89 -4.78 4.81
CA VAL A 280 12.78 -4.11 3.84
C VAL A 280 12.36 -2.67 3.53
N LEU A 281 11.11 -2.30 3.81
CA LEU A 281 10.66 -0.91 3.77
C LEU A 281 11.11 -0.15 5.02
N VAL A 282 11.13 -0.84 6.15
CA VAL A 282 11.53 -0.29 7.43
C VAL A 282 13.03 -0.03 7.50
N ASP A 283 13.83 -0.98 7.03
CA ASP A 283 15.29 -0.84 7.05
C ASP A 283 15.83 0.03 5.88
N GLY A 284 14.92 0.55 5.04
CA GLY A 284 15.27 1.41 3.92
C GLY A 284 15.86 0.69 2.71
N THR A 285 15.83 -0.65 2.69
CA THR A 285 16.26 -1.43 1.53
C THR A 285 15.37 -1.17 0.31
N PHE A 286 14.07 -0.94 0.54
CA PHE A 286 13.11 -0.53 -0.48
C PHE A 286 12.41 0.77 -0.07
N ASP A 287 12.11 1.61 -1.06
CA ASP A 287 11.47 2.91 -0.84
C ASP A 287 9.95 2.81 -0.78
N CYS A 288 9.37 1.83 -1.48
CA CYS A 288 7.93 1.68 -1.65
C CYS A 288 7.57 0.24 -2.00
N LYS A 289 6.32 -0.11 -1.75
CA LYS A 289 5.73 -1.36 -2.27
C LYS A 289 4.43 -1.07 -2.98
N MET A 290 4.07 -1.93 -3.92
CA MET A 290 2.71 -1.98 -4.46
C MET A 290 1.79 -2.69 -3.44
N ASP A 291 0.58 -2.18 -3.27
CA ASP A 291 -0.43 -2.79 -2.42
C ASP A 291 -1.73 -2.98 -3.21
N ALA A 292 -2.04 -4.22 -3.53
CA ALA A 292 -3.26 -4.59 -4.25
C ALA A 292 -4.50 -4.58 -3.34
N GLY A 293 -4.33 -4.67 -2.02
CA GLY A 293 -5.45 -4.72 -1.07
C GLY A 293 -6.42 -3.55 -1.18
N PRO A 294 -5.96 -2.29 -1.30
CA PRO A 294 -6.83 -1.15 -1.57
C PRO A 294 -7.63 -1.26 -2.88
N SER A 295 -7.03 -1.83 -3.92
CA SER A 295 -7.72 -2.07 -5.20
C SER A 295 -8.87 -3.07 -5.04
N GLU A 296 -8.61 -4.17 -4.33
CA GLU A 296 -9.63 -5.15 -4.00
C GLU A 296 -10.76 -4.55 -3.15
N ALA A 297 -10.42 -3.71 -2.17
CA ALA A 297 -11.40 -3.00 -1.35
C ALA A 297 -12.24 -2.02 -2.17
N LEU A 298 -11.66 -1.32 -3.16
CA LEU A 298 -12.39 -0.45 -4.07
C LEU A 298 -13.31 -1.23 -5.00
N LEU A 299 -12.91 -2.40 -5.47
CA LEU A 299 -13.75 -3.30 -6.25
C LEU A 299 -14.92 -3.83 -5.41
N ASP A 300 -14.66 -4.26 -4.18
CA ASP A 300 -15.70 -4.69 -3.25
C ASP A 300 -16.71 -3.55 -2.98
N LEU A 301 -16.22 -2.32 -2.78
CA LEU A 301 -17.05 -1.12 -2.66
C LEU A 301 -17.90 -0.87 -3.91
N ARG A 302 -17.34 -1.08 -5.10
CA ARG A 302 -18.07 -0.93 -6.37
C ARG A 302 -19.26 -1.87 -6.47
N TRP A 303 -19.12 -3.10 -6.01
CA TRP A 303 -20.17 -4.11 -6.09
C TRP A 303 -21.18 -4.02 -4.96
N HIS A 304 -20.73 -3.74 -3.74
CA HIS A 304 -21.59 -3.82 -2.55
C HIS A 304 -22.06 -2.46 -2.04
N ARG A 305 -21.44 -1.36 -2.49
CA ARG A 305 -21.79 0.02 -2.08
C ARG A 305 -21.74 0.25 -0.54
N ASP A 306 -21.11 -0.66 0.21
CA ASP A 306 -20.96 -0.57 1.66
C ASP A 306 -19.74 0.26 2.05
N THR A 307 -19.95 1.57 2.16
CA THR A 307 -18.90 2.53 2.52
C THR A 307 -18.38 2.35 3.95
N ALA A 308 -19.24 1.84 4.87
CA ALA A 308 -18.85 1.60 6.27
C ALA A 308 -17.89 0.38 6.35
N ARG A 309 -18.18 -0.68 5.61
CA ARG A 309 -17.31 -1.85 5.50
C ARG A 309 -15.98 -1.47 4.83
N PHE A 310 -16.04 -0.77 3.69
CA PHE A 310 -14.86 -0.28 2.97
C PHE A 310 -13.94 0.51 3.90
N TRP A 311 -14.49 1.49 4.64
CA TRP A 311 -13.70 2.32 5.53
C TRP A 311 -13.01 1.52 6.63
N ARG A 312 -13.72 0.57 7.24
CA ARG A 312 -13.14 -0.31 8.27
C ARG A 312 -11.99 -1.16 7.72
N GLU A 313 -12.19 -1.79 6.58
CA GLU A 313 -11.21 -2.71 6.00
C GLU A 313 -10.02 -1.96 5.42
N PHE A 314 -10.28 -0.91 4.67
CA PHE A 314 -9.25 -0.09 4.04
C PHE A 314 -8.35 0.59 5.05
N LEU A 315 -8.90 1.32 6.02
CA LEU A 315 -8.09 2.02 7.00
C LEU A 315 -7.43 1.08 8.01
N ARG A 316 -8.02 -0.05 8.30
CA ARG A 316 -7.34 -1.08 9.07
C ARG A 316 -6.11 -1.59 8.34
N ALA A 317 -6.19 -1.87 7.07
CA ALA A 317 -5.03 -2.22 6.26
C ALA A 317 -3.99 -1.10 6.26
N GLN A 318 -4.41 0.15 6.13
CA GLN A 318 -3.52 1.31 6.06
C GLN A 318 -2.91 1.74 7.41
N ALA A 319 -3.53 1.41 8.54
CA ALA A 319 -2.96 1.66 9.86
C ALA A 319 -1.63 0.89 10.10
N TRP A 320 -1.34 -0.10 9.25
CA TRP A 320 -0.11 -0.86 9.23
C TRP A 320 1.07 -0.12 8.64
N TYR A 321 0.80 0.82 7.73
CA TYR A 321 1.86 1.58 7.11
C TYR A 321 2.20 2.74 8.03
N LEU A 322 3.45 2.80 8.44
CA LEU A 322 3.97 3.99 9.09
C LEU A 322 3.71 5.20 8.19
N PRO A 323 3.50 6.39 8.75
CA PRO A 323 3.33 7.60 7.94
C PRO A 323 4.44 7.84 6.91
N GLN A 324 5.63 7.28 7.17
CA GLN A 324 6.80 7.34 6.31
C GLN A 324 6.80 6.28 5.19
N MET A 325 6.06 5.18 5.35
CA MET A 325 6.02 4.14 4.33
C MET A 325 5.21 4.59 3.13
N ARG A 326 5.78 4.36 1.96
CA ARG A 326 5.15 4.67 0.68
C ARG A 326 4.51 3.41 0.11
N VAL A 327 3.31 3.58 -0.40
CA VAL A 327 2.54 2.51 -1.01
C VAL A 327 2.04 2.98 -2.35
N LEU A 328 2.27 2.18 -3.39
CA LEU A 328 1.63 2.39 -4.69
C LEU A 328 0.25 1.76 -4.67
N LEU A 329 -0.75 2.54 -5.03
CA LEU A 329 -2.16 2.15 -5.10
C LEU A 329 -2.55 1.90 -6.56
N PRO A 330 -2.43 0.67 -7.07
CA PRO A 330 -2.97 0.34 -8.37
C PRO A 330 -4.50 0.38 -8.30
N LEU A 331 -5.14 0.68 -9.42
CA LEU A 331 -6.56 0.49 -9.61
C LEU A 331 -6.75 -0.59 -10.66
N ILE A 332 -6.93 -1.82 -10.18
CA ILE A 332 -7.14 -3.00 -11.00
C ILE A 332 -8.66 -3.14 -11.16
N CYS A 333 -9.18 -2.78 -12.32
CA CYS A 333 -10.61 -2.86 -12.62
C CYS A 333 -10.79 -3.25 -14.08
N GLU A 334 -11.66 -4.21 -14.35
CA GLU A 334 -12.10 -4.54 -15.69
C GLU A 334 -13.28 -3.65 -16.09
N GLY A 335 -13.28 -3.18 -17.34
CA GLY A 335 -14.30 -2.31 -17.89
C GLY A 335 -14.19 -0.85 -17.45
N ASP A 336 -15.28 -0.11 -17.61
CA ASP A 336 -15.33 1.33 -17.30
C ASP A 336 -15.19 1.57 -15.80
N VAL A 337 -14.21 2.38 -15.44
CA VAL A 337 -13.93 2.78 -14.06
C VAL A 337 -14.74 4.03 -13.73
N PRO A 338 -15.64 3.99 -12.74
CA PRO A 338 -16.37 5.18 -12.32
C PRO A 338 -15.43 6.27 -11.77
N ASP A 339 -15.73 7.53 -12.04
CA ASP A 339 -14.93 8.68 -11.61
C ASP A 339 -14.67 8.72 -10.11
N TRP A 340 -15.63 8.30 -9.29
CA TRP A 340 -15.47 8.24 -7.84
C TRP A 340 -14.36 7.28 -7.37
N MET A 341 -14.06 6.22 -8.13
CA MET A 341 -12.95 5.32 -7.82
C MET A 341 -11.60 6.02 -8.01
N TYR A 342 -11.46 6.83 -9.06
CA TYR A 342 -10.27 7.67 -9.24
C TYR A 342 -10.14 8.71 -8.13
N VAL A 343 -11.25 9.34 -7.73
CA VAL A 343 -11.24 10.29 -6.61
C VAL A 343 -10.74 9.61 -5.35
N LEU A 344 -11.20 8.41 -5.02
CA LEU A 344 -10.69 7.65 -3.87
C LEU A 344 -9.22 7.28 -4.05
N GLN A 345 -8.79 6.75 -5.19
CA GLN A 345 -7.40 6.40 -5.46
C GLN A 345 -6.44 7.59 -5.24
N TYR A 346 -6.85 8.79 -5.67
CA TYR A 346 -6.01 9.99 -5.57
C TYR A 346 -6.07 10.69 -4.21
N THR A 347 -7.11 10.45 -3.44
CA THR A 347 -7.33 11.15 -2.16
C THR A 347 -7.06 10.29 -0.94
N LEU A 348 -7.07 8.97 -1.06
CA LEU A 348 -6.66 8.06 0.00
C LEU A 348 -5.14 8.08 0.22
N PRO A 349 -4.64 7.67 1.41
CA PRO A 349 -3.21 7.54 1.66
C PRO A 349 -2.55 6.58 0.68
N GLY A 350 -1.41 6.95 0.15
CA GLY A 350 -0.66 6.20 -0.84
C GLY A 350 -0.43 7.00 -2.12
N THR A 351 0.30 6.41 -3.05
CA THR A 351 0.64 7.02 -4.34
C THR A 351 -0.13 6.32 -5.46
N PRO A 352 -0.98 7.00 -6.22
CA PRO A 352 -1.70 6.39 -7.33
C PRO A 352 -0.73 5.77 -8.34
N LEU A 353 -0.95 4.49 -8.66
CA LEU A 353 -0.31 3.81 -9.78
C LEU A 353 -1.35 3.70 -10.91
N ILE A 354 -1.09 4.35 -12.02
CA ILE A 354 -2.01 4.49 -13.14
C ILE A 354 -1.46 3.72 -14.32
N THR A 355 -2.33 3.07 -15.08
CA THR A 355 -1.99 2.48 -16.37
C THR A 355 -2.27 3.47 -17.49
N GLN A 356 -1.57 3.35 -18.61
CA GLN A 356 -1.65 4.31 -19.69
C GLN A 356 -3.05 4.34 -20.35
N ASP A 357 -3.73 3.20 -20.39
CA ASP A 357 -5.12 3.07 -20.90
C ASP A 357 -6.17 3.69 -19.96
N GLN A 358 -5.88 3.76 -18.67
CA GLN A 358 -6.77 4.38 -17.68
C GLN A 358 -6.60 5.89 -17.58
N PHE A 359 -5.63 6.48 -18.26
CA PHE A 359 -5.30 7.89 -18.13
C PHE A 359 -6.32 8.81 -18.78
N SER A 360 -7.35 9.17 -18.04
CA SER A 360 -8.50 9.98 -18.45
C SER A 360 -8.39 11.46 -18.07
N GLY A 361 -9.39 12.24 -18.47
CA GLY A 361 -9.53 13.65 -18.09
C GLY A 361 -9.64 13.86 -16.57
N MET A 362 -10.38 13.00 -15.86
CA MET A 362 -10.56 13.07 -14.41
C MET A 362 -9.22 12.92 -13.67
N GLN A 363 -8.40 11.94 -14.03
CA GLN A 363 -7.08 11.75 -13.42
C GLN A 363 -6.15 12.94 -13.66
N SER A 364 -6.29 13.62 -14.78
CA SER A 364 -5.58 14.87 -15.06
C SER A 364 -5.93 15.97 -14.05
N VAL A 365 -7.23 16.16 -13.77
CA VAL A 365 -7.72 17.12 -12.77
C VAL A 365 -7.21 16.73 -11.38
N LEU A 366 -7.37 15.45 -10.99
CA LEU A 366 -6.97 14.94 -9.70
C LEU A 366 -5.45 15.01 -9.48
N GLY A 367 -4.65 14.77 -10.52
CA GLY A 367 -3.19 14.94 -10.48
C GLY A 367 -2.77 16.39 -10.24
N GLY A 368 -3.46 17.34 -10.85
CA GLY A 368 -3.30 18.77 -10.61
C GLY A 368 -3.64 19.16 -9.16
N ILE A 369 -4.79 18.69 -8.66
CA ILE A 369 -5.23 18.91 -7.28
C ILE A 369 -4.20 18.30 -6.30
N ARG A 370 -3.78 17.05 -6.51
CA ARG A 370 -2.83 16.38 -5.62
C ARG A 370 -1.48 17.10 -5.53
N ARG A 371 -0.99 17.65 -6.66
CA ARG A 371 0.23 18.46 -6.69
C ARG A 371 0.08 19.76 -5.91
N GLN A 372 -1.08 20.39 -6.00
CA GLN A 372 -1.36 21.68 -5.35
C GLN A 372 -1.60 21.54 -3.83
N TYR A 373 -2.11 20.39 -3.38
CA TYR A 373 -2.52 20.17 -1.99
C TYR A 373 -1.75 19.00 -1.35
N PRO A 374 -0.63 19.28 -0.66
CA PRO A 374 0.18 18.26 0.01
C PRO A 374 -0.58 17.40 1.02
N ALA A 375 -1.69 17.91 1.58
CA ALA A 375 -2.58 17.13 2.44
C ALA A 375 -3.05 15.81 1.81
N LEU A 376 -3.18 15.73 0.47
CA LEU A 376 -3.54 14.49 -0.22
C LEU A 376 -2.40 13.47 -0.26
N SER A 377 -1.15 13.93 -0.20
CA SER A 377 0.03 13.07 -0.22
C SER A 377 0.47 12.65 1.18
N HIS A 378 0.50 13.59 2.13
CA HIS A 378 1.09 13.40 3.47
C HIS A 378 0.09 13.52 4.62
N GLY A 379 -1.12 14.05 4.36
CA GLY A 379 -2.12 14.29 5.38
C GLY A 379 -2.72 12.99 5.94
N ARG A 380 -3.18 13.04 7.19
CA ARG A 380 -3.95 11.96 7.79
C ARG A 380 -5.40 11.96 7.30
N CYS A 381 -6.03 10.80 7.28
CA CYS A 381 -7.45 10.65 7.04
C CYS A 381 -8.26 10.73 8.34
N VAL A 382 -9.34 11.48 8.31
CA VAL A 382 -10.28 11.61 9.43
C VAL A 382 -11.70 11.36 8.93
N LEU A 383 -12.30 10.24 9.29
CA LEU A 383 -13.67 9.90 8.92
C LEU A 383 -14.66 10.93 9.45
N LYS A 384 -15.64 11.28 8.63
CA LYS A 384 -16.79 12.10 8.98
C LYS A 384 -18.10 11.35 8.87
N HIS A 385 -18.24 10.56 7.81
CA HIS A 385 -19.42 9.73 7.58
C HIS A 385 -19.06 8.54 6.70
N ALA A 386 -19.63 7.38 6.98
CA ALA A 386 -19.63 6.21 6.12
C ALA A 386 -20.93 5.43 6.34
N GLY A 387 -21.79 5.40 5.35
CA GLY A 387 -23.10 4.73 5.39
C GLY A 387 -23.94 5.16 4.20
N ASP A 388 -24.96 4.39 3.89
CA ASP A 388 -25.98 4.69 2.86
C ASP A 388 -25.37 5.06 1.47
N GLY A 389 -24.28 4.41 1.12
CA GLY A 389 -23.55 4.71 -0.12
C GLY A 389 -22.75 6.01 -0.11
N LEU A 390 -22.77 6.78 0.99
CA LEU A 390 -22.03 8.03 1.12
C LEU A 390 -20.79 7.86 2.00
N LEU A 391 -19.63 8.30 1.50
CA LEU A 391 -18.36 8.33 2.22
C LEU A 391 -17.88 9.77 2.32
N ILE A 392 -17.67 10.27 3.53
CA ILE A 392 -17.10 11.61 3.78
C ILE A 392 -15.91 11.47 4.73
N PHE A 393 -14.76 11.98 4.33
CA PHE A 393 -13.58 12.06 5.18
C PHE A 393 -12.78 13.33 4.90
N ASP A 394 -12.00 13.74 5.88
CA ASP A 394 -11.08 14.87 5.72
C ASP A 394 -9.65 14.36 5.55
N ARG A 395 -8.91 14.97 4.63
CA ARG A 395 -7.45 14.91 4.56
C ARG A 395 -6.90 16.12 5.29
N VAL A 396 -6.14 15.88 6.35
CA VAL A 396 -5.62 16.92 7.23
C VAL A 396 -4.11 16.93 7.14
N GLY A 397 -3.55 17.98 6.56
CA GLY A 397 -2.11 18.20 6.45
C GLY A 397 -1.49 18.66 7.77
N ILE A 398 -0.25 19.14 7.70
CA ILE A 398 0.52 19.60 8.87
C ILE A 398 0.02 20.98 9.35
N GLY A 399 -0.35 21.85 8.42
CA GLY A 399 -0.86 23.17 8.71
C GLY A 399 -2.36 23.20 9.02
N PRO A 400 -2.83 24.10 9.89
CA PRO A 400 -4.26 24.20 10.22
C PRO A 400 -5.16 24.58 9.02
N SER A 401 -4.59 25.21 8.00
CA SER A 401 -5.28 25.55 6.75
C SER A 401 -5.26 24.44 5.70
N GLU A 402 -4.46 23.39 5.91
CA GLU A 402 -4.30 22.27 4.99
C GLU A 402 -5.33 21.18 5.28
N ARG A 403 -6.59 21.49 5.09
CA ARG A 403 -7.67 20.54 5.26
C ARG A 403 -8.55 20.52 4.03
N LEU A 404 -8.72 19.33 3.47
CA LEU A 404 -9.63 19.03 2.37
C LEU A 404 -10.71 18.10 2.88
N ARG A 405 -11.96 18.33 2.52
CA ARG A 405 -13.06 17.40 2.73
C ARG A 405 -13.35 16.68 1.44
N ILE A 406 -13.26 15.38 1.47
CA ILE A 406 -13.57 14.50 0.37
C ILE A 406 -14.95 13.90 0.63
N ALA A 407 -15.83 13.96 -0.35
CA ALA A 407 -17.15 13.37 -0.30
C ALA A 407 -17.39 12.57 -1.59
N VAL A 408 -17.80 11.33 -1.43
CA VAL A 408 -18.03 10.39 -2.53
C VAL A 408 -19.36 9.68 -2.31
N ASN A 409 -20.27 9.84 -3.27
CA ASN A 409 -21.52 9.08 -3.30
C ASN A 409 -21.36 7.89 -4.25
N VAL A 410 -21.22 6.69 -3.69
CA VAL A 410 -21.06 5.46 -4.47
C VAL A 410 -22.40 4.79 -4.80
N SER A 411 -23.52 5.33 -4.31
CA SER A 411 -24.85 4.84 -4.62
C SER A 411 -25.18 5.02 -6.12
N ASP A 412 -25.92 4.10 -6.69
CA ASP A 412 -26.43 4.22 -8.07
C ASP A 412 -27.80 4.91 -8.13
N GLN A 413 -28.49 5.06 -7.01
CA GLN A 413 -29.89 5.51 -6.97
C GLN A 413 -30.17 6.66 -6.00
N GLN A 414 -29.41 6.71 -4.89
CA GLN A 414 -29.69 7.66 -3.81
C GLN A 414 -28.79 8.88 -3.88
N THR A 415 -29.35 10.05 -3.60
CA THR A 415 -28.57 11.26 -3.41
C THR A 415 -27.94 11.28 -2.03
N GLY A 416 -26.70 11.77 -1.93
CA GLY A 416 -26.00 11.98 -0.67
C GLY A 416 -26.05 13.45 -0.24
N CYS A 417 -26.12 13.73 1.06
CA CYS A 417 -26.08 15.09 1.59
C CYS A 417 -24.80 15.35 2.38
N VAL A 418 -24.05 16.38 1.98
CA VAL A 418 -22.80 16.79 2.61
C VAL A 418 -23.01 18.14 3.32
N SER A 419 -22.87 18.17 4.63
CA SER A 419 -22.95 19.43 5.39
C SER A 419 -21.60 20.16 5.38
N LEU A 420 -21.61 21.40 4.88
CA LEU A 420 -20.47 22.31 4.86
C LEU A 420 -20.76 23.48 5.79
N PRO A 421 -20.20 23.50 7.02
CA PRO A 421 -20.43 24.59 7.99
C PRO A 421 -19.71 25.89 7.60
N PHE A 422 -18.96 25.89 6.49
CA PHE A 422 -18.20 27.03 5.96
C PHE A 422 -18.30 27.06 4.44
N ALA A 423 -18.07 28.22 3.85
CA ALA A 423 -17.94 28.32 2.40
C ALA A 423 -16.73 27.53 1.93
N ALA A 424 -16.93 26.65 0.95
CA ALA A 424 -15.90 25.77 0.42
C ALA A 424 -15.93 25.80 -1.12
N GLN A 425 -14.75 25.83 -1.70
CA GLN A 425 -14.54 25.62 -3.12
C GLN A 425 -14.51 24.12 -3.41
N ASP A 426 -15.34 23.66 -4.31
CA ASP A 426 -15.22 22.34 -4.92
C ASP A 426 -14.07 22.37 -5.94
N LEU A 427 -13.01 21.61 -5.68
CA LEU A 427 -11.81 21.61 -6.52
C LEU A 427 -11.99 20.84 -7.84
N ILE A 428 -13.01 19.98 -7.92
CA ILE A 428 -13.35 19.24 -9.15
C ILE A 428 -14.24 20.14 -10.04
N GLY A 429 -15.35 20.63 -9.48
CA GLY A 429 -16.32 21.44 -10.22
C GLY A 429 -15.96 22.93 -10.33
N GLY A 430 -15.05 23.43 -9.48
CA GLY A 430 -14.62 24.83 -9.44
C GLY A 430 -15.56 25.78 -8.70
N GLU A 431 -16.75 25.33 -8.29
CA GLU A 431 -17.77 26.16 -7.68
C GLU A 431 -17.55 26.37 -6.19
N ILE A 432 -18.04 27.52 -5.67
CA ILE A 432 -18.11 27.76 -4.22
C ILE A 432 -19.48 27.32 -3.71
N ARG A 433 -19.47 26.39 -2.76
CA ARG A 433 -20.66 25.79 -2.14
C ARG A 433 -20.69 26.08 -0.63
N TYR A 434 -21.89 26.10 -0.05
CA TYR A 434 -22.12 26.38 1.37
C TYR A 434 -23.39 25.66 1.86
N GLY A 435 -23.43 25.31 3.14
CA GLY A 435 -24.57 24.64 3.76
C GLY A 435 -24.67 23.18 3.38
N ASN A 436 -25.88 22.72 3.07
CA ASN A 436 -26.09 21.34 2.68
C ASN A 436 -25.93 21.20 1.14
N VAL A 437 -24.96 20.43 0.74
CA VAL A 437 -24.63 20.14 -0.66
C VAL A 437 -25.14 18.75 -0.98
N THR A 438 -25.97 18.63 -2.02
CA THR A 438 -26.44 17.33 -2.52
C THR A 438 -25.45 16.81 -3.54
N LEU A 439 -25.03 15.55 -3.38
CA LEU A 439 -24.27 14.78 -4.37
C LEU A 439 -25.22 13.79 -5.06
N MET A 440 -25.25 13.83 -6.36
CA MET A 440 -26.00 12.88 -7.17
C MET A 440 -25.39 11.47 -7.09
N PRO A 441 -26.10 10.41 -7.50
CA PRO A 441 -25.53 9.07 -7.61
C PRO A 441 -24.24 9.06 -8.44
N GLY A 442 -23.18 8.44 -7.89
CA GLY A 442 -21.86 8.38 -8.50
C GLY A 442 -21.04 9.68 -8.47
N GLU A 443 -21.60 10.79 -7.94
CA GLU A 443 -20.90 12.08 -7.87
C GLU A 443 -19.87 12.12 -6.72
N SER A 444 -18.81 12.89 -6.94
CA SER A 444 -17.75 13.11 -5.97
C SER A 444 -17.34 14.58 -5.95
N ALA A 445 -16.91 15.05 -4.79
CA ALA A 445 -16.40 16.40 -4.60
C ALA A 445 -15.20 16.43 -3.65
N ILE A 446 -14.30 17.40 -3.88
CA ILE A 446 -13.16 17.71 -3.02
C ILE A 446 -13.29 19.16 -2.59
N PHE A 447 -13.65 19.40 -1.34
CA PHE A 447 -13.92 20.72 -0.82
C PHE A 447 -12.72 21.29 -0.08
N ARG A 448 -12.32 22.51 -0.46
CA ARG A 448 -11.37 23.35 0.26
C ARG A 448 -12.10 24.52 0.91
N ARG A 449 -11.89 24.73 2.21
CA ARG A 449 -12.43 25.91 2.91
C ARG A 449 -11.93 27.20 2.24
N VAL A 450 -12.85 28.13 1.96
CA VAL A 450 -12.54 29.46 1.50
C VAL A 450 -12.53 30.39 2.73
N LYS A 451 -11.39 31.06 3.01
CA LYS A 451 -11.33 32.12 4.04
C LYS A 451 -12.18 33.29 3.56
N ARG A 452 -13.12 33.74 4.38
CA ARG A 452 -13.82 35.01 4.12
C ARG A 452 -12.85 36.15 4.40
N GLU A 453 -12.98 37.26 3.68
CA GLU A 453 -12.17 38.47 3.92
C GLU A 453 -12.30 38.98 5.37
N THR A 454 -13.48 38.80 5.99
CA THR A 454 -13.75 39.11 7.40
C THR A 454 -12.94 38.27 8.41
N ASP A 455 -12.36 37.15 8.01
CA ASP A 455 -11.50 36.32 8.86
C ASP A 455 -10.03 36.79 8.84
N ARG A 456 -9.65 37.68 7.90
CA ARG A 456 -8.30 38.26 7.80
C ARG A 456 -8.05 39.41 8.78
N GLU A 457 -9.11 40.02 9.32
CA GLU A 457 -9.01 41.15 10.25
C GLU A 457 -8.91 40.72 11.74
N LYS A 458 -8.95 39.38 11.99
CA LYS A 458 -8.94 38.85 13.36
C LYS A 458 -7.70 37.98 13.70
N GLU A 459 -6.75 37.82 12.76
CA GLU A 459 -5.42 37.24 12.99
C GLU A 459 -4.37 38.38 13.09
#